data_65379cccb1b6135e812262107cbb97ce
#
_entry.id   65379cccb1b6135e812262107cbb97ce
#
_cell.length_a   1.000
_cell.length_b   1.000
_cell.length_c   1.000
_cell.angle_alpha   90.00
_cell.angle_beta   90.00
_cell.angle_gamma   90.00
#
_symmetry.space_group_name_H-M   'P 1'
#
loop_
_entity.id
_entity.type
_entity.pdbx_description
1 polymer ?
#
loop_
_entity_poly.entity_id
_entity_poly.type
_entity_poly.pdbx_seq_one_letter_code
_entity_poly.pdbx_strand_id
1 'polypeptide(L)'
;MPKKIIRRKHRLSSFQTITLGFAGVILLGALLLMLPISTIAGCVTPFNETLFTATSAVCVTGLVVQDTGSYWSGFGQTIILVLIQIGGLGVITVAASFALLSGRKISLMQRSTMQDAISAPKVGGIVRLTRFILRGTFLIELLGALAMLPVFCHDYGWRGIWMAVFHSISAFCNAGFDILGTESNLYPSLTGYAGSTTINITIMLLIVVGGIGFLTWDDVCENKWRLHRYRMQSKVILVTTGLLILLPAAFFFFTDFSTLSTGKRLLASFFQSVTPRTAGYNTVTLSAMSGASQGIMILLMLIGGSPGSTAGGIKTTTLAVLLANTAATFRQRENAQFFGRRIDFSAVKTAATILTMYLTLFFGGAVFISVYEDLTLSACLYETASAVGTVGLTLGITPQLHLPSQIVLIVLMYLGRVGGLTLIYAAFSGKKINGAKLPQEKIMIG
;
A
#
# COMPACT_ATOMS: atom_id res chain seq x y z
N MET A 1 -35.30 -34.49 -30.94
CA MET A 1 -34.95 -34.08 -29.56
C MET A 1 -34.16 -32.77 -29.67
N PRO A 2 -34.61 -31.66 -29.12
CA PRO A 2 -33.87 -30.38 -29.17
C PRO A 2 -32.67 -30.47 -28.24
N LYS A 3 -31.47 -30.21 -28.79
CA LYS A 3 -30.22 -30.05 -28.01
C LYS A 3 -30.39 -28.85 -27.06
N LYS A 4 -30.50 -29.10 -25.76
CA LYS A 4 -30.38 -28.06 -24.73
C LYS A 4 -29.01 -27.40 -24.87
N ILE A 5 -28.99 -26.18 -25.40
CA ILE A 5 -27.83 -25.29 -25.36
C ILE A 5 -27.59 -24.95 -23.87
N ILE A 6 -26.68 -25.66 -23.23
CA ILE A 6 -26.21 -25.33 -21.89
C ILE A 6 -25.44 -24.01 -22.05
N ARG A 7 -26.10 -22.87 -21.77
CA ARG A 7 -25.42 -21.60 -21.59
C ARG A 7 -24.38 -21.77 -20.50
N ARG A 8 -23.12 -21.95 -20.85
CA ARG A 8 -21.99 -21.85 -19.91
C ARG A 8 -22.10 -20.49 -19.25
N LYS A 9 -22.58 -20.43 -18.01
CA LYS A 9 -22.43 -19.24 -17.18
C LYS A 9 -20.92 -18.90 -17.14
N HIS A 10 -20.53 -17.79 -17.74
CA HIS A 10 -19.18 -17.26 -17.61
C HIS A 10 -18.92 -17.04 -16.10
N ARG A 11 -18.15 -17.91 -15.48
CA ARG A 11 -17.73 -17.77 -14.10
C ARG A 11 -16.54 -16.80 -14.11
N LEU A 12 -16.64 -15.70 -13.37
CA LEU A 12 -15.55 -14.76 -13.15
C LEU A 12 -14.35 -15.52 -12.58
N SER A 13 -13.15 -15.20 -13.06
CA SER A 13 -11.91 -15.70 -12.44
C SER A 13 -11.67 -15.05 -11.07
N SER A 14 -10.82 -15.65 -10.23
CA SER A 14 -10.43 -15.05 -8.95
C SER A 14 -9.89 -13.63 -9.13
N PHE A 15 -9.06 -13.41 -10.14
CA PHE A 15 -8.47 -12.10 -10.45
C PHE A 15 -9.53 -11.07 -10.87
N GLN A 16 -10.49 -11.45 -11.72
CA GLN A 16 -11.61 -10.59 -12.07
C GLN A 16 -12.49 -10.25 -10.87
N THR A 17 -12.72 -11.22 -9.99
CA THR A 17 -13.49 -10.99 -8.76
C THR A 17 -12.80 -9.99 -7.84
N ILE A 18 -11.48 -10.07 -7.69
CA ILE A 18 -10.69 -9.12 -6.89
C ILE A 18 -10.79 -7.72 -7.49
N THR A 19 -10.49 -7.59 -8.79
CA THR A 19 -10.50 -6.30 -9.51
C THR A 19 -11.87 -5.62 -9.43
N LEU A 20 -12.95 -6.33 -9.80
CA LEU A 20 -14.30 -5.80 -9.74
C LEU A 20 -14.76 -5.50 -8.31
N GLY A 21 -14.30 -6.28 -7.32
CA GLY A 21 -14.57 -6.03 -5.92
C GLY A 21 -14.00 -4.71 -5.44
N PHE A 22 -12.74 -4.40 -5.76
CA PHE A 22 -12.13 -3.10 -5.45
C PHE A 22 -12.87 -1.96 -6.14
N ALA A 23 -13.16 -2.07 -7.45
CA ALA A 23 -13.90 -1.05 -8.20
C ALA A 23 -15.30 -0.80 -7.59
N GLY A 24 -16.02 -1.87 -7.22
CA GLY A 24 -17.35 -1.75 -6.60
C GLY A 24 -17.31 -1.05 -5.25
N VAL A 25 -16.31 -1.33 -4.39
CA VAL A 25 -16.15 -0.66 -3.09
C VAL A 25 -15.77 0.81 -3.28
N ILE A 26 -14.91 1.14 -4.25
CA ILE A 26 -14.55 2.53 -4.58
C ILE A 26 -15.78 3.32 -5.01
N LEU A 27 -16.57 2.78 -5.95
CA LEU A 27 -17.77 3.46 -6.44
C LEU A 27 -18.81 3.65 -5.32
N LEU A 28 -19.05 2.63 -4.50
CA LEU A 28 -19.93 2.74 -3.34
C LEU A 28 -19.44 3.80 -2.36
N GLY A 29 -18.15 3.81 -2.05
CA GLY A 29 -17.52 4.80 -1.19
C GLY A 29 -17.67 6.22 -1.75
N ALA A 30 -17.44 6.42 -3.04
CA ALA A 30 -17.60 7.71 -3.70
C ALA A 30 -19.05 8.21 -3.59
N LEU A 31 -20.04 7.35 -3.84
CA LEU A 31 -21.46 7.71 -3.70
C LEU A 31 -21.85 8.06 -2.26
N LEU A 32 -21.32 7.37 -1.26
CA LEU A 32 -21.56 7.69 0.15
C LEU A 32 -20.91 9.01 0.55
N LEU A 33 -19.72 9.31 0.04
CA LEU A 33 -19.03 10.58 0.31
C LEU A 33 -19.68 11.78 -0.40
N MET A 34 -20.46 11.58 -1.47
CA MET A 34 -21.23 12.64 -2.11
C MET A 34 -22.40 13.15 -1.25
N LEU A 35 -22.86 12.39 -0.25
CA LEU A 35 -23.99 12.78 0.57
C LEU A 35 -23.65 14.06 1.35
N PRO A 36 -24.60 15.03 1.44
CA PRO A 36 -24.37 16.27 2.18
C PRO A 36 -23.95 16.07 3.65
N ILE A 37 -24.43 15.01 4.28
CA ILE A 37 -24.06 14.64 5.66
C ILE A 37 -22.58 14.27 5.81
N SER A 38 -21.88 13.94 4.71
CA SER A 38 -20.47 13.57 4.71
C SER A 38 -19.52 14.76 4.83
N THR A 39 -20.00 15.98 4.60
CA THR A 39 -19.21 17.22 4.69
C THR A 39 -19.61 18.05 5.91
N ILE A 40 -18.67 18.84 6.45
CA ILE A 40 -18.95 19.77 7.57
C ILE A 40 -19.91 20.86 7.12
N ALA A 41 -19.74 21.37 5.90
CA ALA A 41 -20.58 22.43 5.34
C ALA A 41 -21.99 21.95 4.89
N GLY A 42 -22.27 20.65 4.94
CA GLY A 42 -23.56 20.11 4.49
C GLY A 42 -23.79 20.21 2.97
N CYS A 43 -22.75 20.36 2.18
CA CYS A 43 -22.81 20.48 0.71
C CYS A 43 -22.56 19.14 0.02
N VAL A 44 -23.06 19.01 -1.22
CA VAL A 44 -22.75 17.86 -2.08
C VAL A 44 -21.39 18.05 -2.71
N THR A 45 -20.46 17.12 -2.43
CA THR A 45 -19.11 17.15 -3.03
C THR A 45 -19.16 16.65 -4.48
N PRO A 46 -18.41 17.27 -5.42
CA PRO A 46 -18.32 16.81 -6.80
C PRO A 46 -17.84 15.36 -6.90
N PHE A 47 -18.40 14.61 -7.86
CA PHE A 47 -18.11 13.17 -8.01
C PHE A 47 -16.63 12.86 -8.23
N ASN A 48 -15.89 13.69 -8.96
CA ASN A 48 -14.46 13.50 -9.18
C ASN A 48 -13.65 13.54 -7.88
N GLU A 49 -13.97 14.44 -6.96
CA GLU A 49 -13.28 14.58 -5.68
C GLU A 49 -13.62 13.43 -4.72
N THR A 50 -14.90 13.03 -4.69
CA THR A 50 -15.33 11.86 -3.90
C THR A 50 -14.77 10.58 -4.45
N LEU A 51 -14.69 10.43 -5.78
CA LEU A 51 -14.06 9.27 -6.44
C LEU A 51 -12.55 9.22 -6.15
N PHE A 52 -11.86 10.36 -6.18
CA PHE A 52 -10.45 10.45 -5.83
C PHE A 52 -10.21 10.02 -4.38
N THR A 53 -10.97 10.61 -3.45
CA THR A 53 -10.87 10.31 -2.01
C THR A 53 -11.21 8.85 -1.72
N ALA A 54 -12.30 8.30 -2.30
CA ALA A 54 -12.68 6.90 -2.14
C ALA A 54 -11.62 5.95 -2.73
N THR A 55 -11.04 6.30 -3.90
CA THR A 55 -9.96 5.51 -4.51
C THR A 55 -8.74 5.53 -3.62
N SER A 56 -8.32 6.70 -3.15
CA SER A 56 -7.19 6.85 -2.24
C SER A 56 -7.38 6.07 -0.94
N ALA A 57 -8.57 6.11 -0.35
CA ALA A 57 -8.90 5.37 0.88
C ALA A 57 -8.89 3.85 0.67
N VAL A 58 -9.56 3.34 -0.37
CA VAL A 58 -9.63 1.89 -0.66
C VAL A 58 -8.30 1.35 -1.16
N CYS A 59 -7.56 2.13 -1.95
CA CYS A 59 -6.22 1.76 -2.38
C CYS A 59 -5.16 1.99 -1.29
N VAL A 60 -5.58 2.58 -0.16
CA VAL A 60 -4.71 2.81 1.00
C VAL A 60 -3.51 3.67 0.58
N THR A 61 -3.78 4.77 -0.12
CA THR A 61 -2.74 5.63 -0.69
C THR A 61 -2.47 6.84 0.20
N GLY A 62 -3.51 7.63 0.56
CA GLY A 62 -3.36 8.83 1.38
C GLY A 62 -3.21 10.14 0.61
N LEU A 63 -3.17 10.12 -0.73
CA LEU A 63 -3.30 11.34 -1.52
C LEU A 63 -4.72 11.90 -1.37
N VAL A 64 -4.84 13.20 -1.17
CA VAL A 64 -6.13 13.87 -0.93
C VAL A 64 -6.24 15.15 -1.75
N VAL A 65 -7.43 15.41 -2.26
CA VAL A 65 -7.79 16.68 -2.93
C VAL A 65 -8.51 17.63 -1.98
N GLN A 66 -9.15 17.09 -0.93
CA GLN A 66 -9.79 17.84 0.15
C GLN A 66 -9.19 17.39 1.49
N ASP A 67 -8.92 18.33 2.38
CA ASP A 67 -8.37 18.01 3.71
C ASP A 67 -9.33 17.15 4.53
N THR A 68 -8.82 16.07 5.12
CA THR A 68 -9.70 15.09 5.77
C THR A 68 -10.24 15.58 7.11
N GLY A 69 -9.49 16.41 7.81
CA GLY A 69 -9.86 16.91 9.14
C GLY A 69 -10.86 18.06 9.09
N SER A 70 -10.72 18.99 8.14
CA SER A 70 -11.48 20.22 8.05
C SER A 70 -12.67 20.16 7.07
N TYR A 71 -12.62 19.29 6.06
CA TYR A 71 -13.67 19.19 5.04
C TYR A 71 -14.73 18.14 5.36
N TRP A 72 -14.33 16.92 5.79
CA TRP A 72 -15.22 15.81 6.03
C TRP A 72 -15.79 15.82 7.45
N SER A 73 -17.09 15.66 7.58
CA SER A 73 -17.79 15.48 8.86
C SER A 73 -17.35 14.18 9.55
N GLY A 74 -17.72 13.99 10.82
CA GLY A 74 -17.48 12.71 11.52
C GLY A 74 -18.06 11.49 10.79
N PHE A 75 -19.16 11.67 10.07
CA PHE A 75 -19.75 10.63 9.21
C PHE A 75 -18.86 10.37 7.99
N GLY A 76 -18.40 11.40 7.28
CA GLY A 76 -17.48 11.28 6.15
C GLY A 76 -16.15 10.65 6.56
N GLN A 77 -15.55 11.08 7.68
CA GLN A 77 -14.34 10.48 8.25
C GLN A 77 -14.55 9.01 8.59
N THR A 78 -15.73 8.61 9.11
CA THR A 78 -16.04 7.20 9.39
C THR A 78 -16.12 6.38 8.11
N ILE A 79 -16.73 6.91 7.04
CA ILE A 79 -16.74 6.25 5.72
C ILE A 79 -15.32 6.05 5.21
N ILE A 80 -14.48 7.10 5.24
CA ILE A 80 -13.07 7.02 4.83
C ILE A 80 -12.34 5.94 5.64
N LEU A 81 -12.52 5.91 6.94
CA LEU A 81 -11.88 4.92 7.82
C LEU A 81 -12.30 3.48 7.49
N VAL A 82 -13.60 3.25 7.23
CA VAL A 82 -14.13 1.94 6.81
C VAL A 82 -13.56 1.54 5.45
N LEU A 83 -13.47 2.48 4.50
CA LEU A 83 -12.86 2.21 3.19
C LEU A 83 -11.37 1.85 3.31
N ILE A 84 -10.62 2.54 4.18
CA ILE A 84 -9.23 2.22 4.51
C ILE A 84 -9.12 0.80 5.08
N GLN A 85 -9.97 0.43 6.03
CA GLN A 85 -9.96 -0.88 6.66
C GLN A 85 -10.27 -2.00 5.65
N ILE A 86 -11.27 -1.79 4.78
CA ILE A 86 -11.62 -2.74 3.71
C ILE A 86 -10.46 -2.85 2.72
N GLY A 87 -9.88 -1.74 2.35
CA GLY A 87 -8.75 -1.68 1.44
C GLY A 87 -7.50 -2.37 2.01
N GLY A 88 -7.12 -2.04 3.24
CA GLY A 88 -5.93 -2.56 3.93
C GLY A 88 -5.97 -4.08 4.11
N LEU A 89 -7.07 -4.61 4.63
CA LEU A 89 -7.28 -6.06 4.78
C LEU A 89 -7.50 -6.78 3.44
N GLY A 90 -7.89 -6.04 2.41
CA GLY A 90 -8.29 -6.57 1.11
C GLY A 90 -9.77 -6.95 1.06
N VAL A 91 -10.46 -6.50 0.01
CA VAL A 91 -11.91 -6.64 -0.18
C VAL A 91 -12.38 -8.09 -0.03
N ILE A 92 -11.63 -9.05 -0.57
CA ILE A 92 -12.00 -10.49 -0.50
C ILE A 92 -11.86 -11.03 0.92
N THR A 93 -10.84 -10.60 1.68
CA THR A 93 -10.64 -11.00 3.08
C THR A 93 -11.79 -10.49 3.94
N VAL A 94 -12.21 -9.25 3.73
CA VAL A 94 -13.35 -8.65 4.45
C VAL A 94 -14.66 -9.36 4.09
N ALA A 95 -14.93 -9.61 2.81
CA ALA A 95 -16.12 -10.35 2.37
C ALA A 95 -16.16 -11.77 2.96
N ALA A 96 -15.01 -12.47 3.00
CA ALA A 96 -14.90 -13.79 3.63
C ALA A 96 -15.11 -13.72 5.16
N SER A 97 -14.69 -12.63 5.79
CA SER A 97 -14.88 -12.42 7.23
C SER A 97 -16.35 -12.28 7.60
N PHE A 98 -17.12 -11.54 6.82
CA PHE A 98 -18.58 -11.47 6.99
C PHE A 98 -19.26 -12.84 6.80
N ALA A 99 -18.82 -13.62 5.80
CA ALA A 99 -19.33 -14.98 5.61
C ALA A 99 -19.03 -15.90 6.81
N LEU A 100 -17.82 -15.78 7.40
CA LEU A 100 -17.42 -16.53 8.59
C LEU A 100 -18.23 -16.13 9.83
N LEU A 101 -18.44 -14.83 10.06
CA LEU A 101 -19.23 -14.31 11.17
C LEU A 101 -20.70 -14.72 11.07
N SER A 102 -21.23 -14.79 9.83
CA SER A 102 -22.60 -15.27 9.56
C SER A 102 -22.75 -16.79 9.62
N GLY A 103 -21.72 -17.55 10.00
CA GLY A 103 -21.75 -19.01 10.10
C GLY A 103 -21.85 -19.75 8.76
N ARG A 104 -21.70 -19.04 7.61
CA ARG A 104 -21.80 -19.65 6.29
C ARG A 104 -20.55 -20.47 5.95
N LYS A 105 -20.76 -21.63 5.31
CA LYS A 105 -19.64 -22.44 4.80
C LYS A 105 -18.99 -21.77 3.59
N ILE A 106 -17.68 -21.56 3.64
CA ILE A 106 -16.90 -20.99 2.53
C ILE A 106 -16.64 -22.09 1.50
N SER A 107 -17.06 -21.88 0.25
CA SER A 107 -16.85 -22.79 -0.86
C SER A 107 -15.36 -22.89 -1.24
N LEU A 108 -14.97 -23.97 -1.97
CA LEU A 108 -13.60 -24.14 -2.46
C LEU A 108 -13.16 -23.00 -3.37
N MET A 109 -14.07 -22.50 -4.22
CA MET A 109 -13.77 -21.36 -5.11
C MET A 109 -13.48 -20.07 -4.31
N GLN A 110 -14.28 -19.80 -3.28
CA GLN A 110 -14.01 -18.65 -2.38
C GLN A 110 -12.67 -18.80 -1.66
N ARG A 111 -12.33 -20.01 -1.20
CA ARG A 111 -11.02 -20.28 -0.57
C ARG A 111 -9.86 -20.07 -1.55
N SER A 112 -10.01 -20.44 -2.82
CA SER A 112 -9.01 -20.15 -3.87
C SER A 112 -8.85 -18.65 -4.08
N THR A 113 -9.96 -17.91 -4.16
CA THR A 113 -9.90 -16.43 -4.31
C THR A 113 -9.26 -15.77 -3.08
N MET A 114 -9.53 -16.27 -1.86
CA MET A 114 -8.87 -15.81 -0.64
C MET A 114 -7.36 -16.10 -0.66
N GLN A 115 -6.96 -17.28 -1.14
CA GLN A 115 -5.57 -17.66 -1.31
C GLN A 115 -4.84 -16.69 -2.23
N ASP A 116 -5.45 -16.41 -3.39
CA ASP A 116 -4.89 -15.48 -4.38
C ASP A 116 -4.78 -14.06 -3.81
N ALA A 117 -5.81 -13.59 -3.08
CA ALA A 117 -5.83 -12.26 -2.47
C ALA A 117 -4.75 -12.06 -1.38
N ILE A 118 -4.47 -13.09 -0.57
CA ILE A 118 -3.48 -13.03 0.52
C ILE A 118 -2.09 -13.51 0.02
N SER A 119 -1.99 -13.98 -1.23
CA SER A 119 -0.78 -14.60 -1.79
C SER A 119 -0.31 -15.81 -0.96
N ALA A 120 -1.25 -16.59 -0.42
CA ALA A 120 -0.94 -17.75 0.41
C ALA A 120 -0.49 -18.96 -0.46
N PRO A 121 0.51 -19.75 -0.01
CA PRO A 121 1.05 -20.86 -0.82
C PRO A 121 0.10 -22.06 -0.97
N LYS A 122 -0.89 -22.19 -0.09
CA LYS A 122 -1.83 -23.33 -0.08
C LYS A 122 -3.25 -22.90 0.27
N VAL A 123 -4.26 -23.54 -0.34
CA VAL A 123 -5.69 -23.34 -0.02
C VAL A 123 -6.04 -23.88 1.36
N GLY A 124 -5.35 -24.95 1.79
CA GLY A 124 -5.54 -25.56 3.10
C GLY A 124 -5.15 -24.61 4.23
N GLY A 125 -6.05 -24.46 5.22
CA GLY A 125 -5.80 -23.58 6.39
C GLY A 125 -6.09 -22.09 6.17
N ILE A 126 -6.52 -21.66 4.97
CA ILE A 126 -6.76 -20.25 4.66
C ILE A 126 -7.77 -19.59 5.61
N VAL A 127 -8.81 -20.33 6.04
CA VAL A 127 -9.81 -19.83 6.99
C VAL A 127 -9.19 -19.56 8.37
N ARG A 128 -8.28 -20.44 8.84
CA ARG A 128 -7.56 -20.26 10.10
C ARG A 128 -6.64 -19.04 10.00
N LEU A 129 -5.92 -18.91 8.90
CA LEU A 129 -5.04 -17.79 8.63
C LEU A 129 -5.83 -16.46 8.59
N THR A 130 -6.98 -16.42 7.92
CA THR A 130 -7.82 -15.21 7.89
C THR A 130 -8.29 -14.80 9.28
N ARG A 131 -8.72 -15.76 10.11
CA ARG A 131 -9.11 -15.48 11.49
C ARG A 131 -7.94 -14.97 12.33
N PHE A 132 -6.74 -15.52 12.12
CA PHE A 132 -5.52 -15.05 12.76
C PHE A 132 -5.19 -13.61 12.35
N ILE A 133 -5.26 -13.29 11.05
CA ILE A 133 -5.04 -11.95 10.50
C ILE A 133 -6.01 -10.95 11.16
N LEU A 134 -7.32 -11.24 11.14
CA LEU A 134 -8.32 -10.34 11.70
C LEU A 134 -8.11 -10.05 13.19
N ARG A 135 -7.89 -11.10 13.98
CA ARG A 135 -7.67 -10.93 15.43
C ARG A 135 -6.39 -10.14 15.68
N GLY A 136 -5.32 -10.44 14.95
CA GLY A 136 -4.04 -9.73 15.04
C GLY A 136 -4.18 -8.26 14.66
N THR A 137 -4.85 -7.97 13.56
CA THR A 137 -5.10 -6.60 13.09
C THR A 137 -5.83 -5.77 14.16
N PHE A 138 -7.02 -6.20 14.60
CA PHE A 138 -7.78 -5.45 15.60
C PHE A 138 -7.03 -5.28 16.92
N LEU A 139 -6.25 -6.29 17.34
CA LEU A 139 -5.44 -6.19 18.55
C LEU A 139 -4.33 -5.13 18.41
N ILE A 140 -3.62 -5.13 17.28
CA ILE A 140 -2.50 -4.20 17.03
C ILE A 140 -3.04 -2.77 16.86
N GLU A 141 -4.15 -2.60 16.14
CA GLU A 141 -4.83 -1.31 16.00
C GLU A 141 -5.30 -0.77 17.35
N LEU A 142 -5.88 -1.63 18.20
CA LEU A 142 -6.29 -1.24 19.55
C LEU A 142 -5.08 -0.81 20.41
N LEU A 143 -3.99 -1.57 20.38
CA LEU A 143 -2.78 -1.24 21.14
C LEU A 143 -2.15 0.08 20.64
N GLY A 144 -2.15 0.31 19.31
CA GLY A 144 -1.69 1.57 18.73
C GLY A 144 -2.56 2.76 19.16
N ALA A 145 -3.89 2.60 19.13
CA ALA A 145 -4.81 3.63 19.60
C ALA A 145 -4.61 3.94 21.09
N LEU A 146 -4.49 2.91 21.94
CA LEU A 146 -4.25 3.08 23.38
C LEU A 146 -2.90 3.77 23.66
N ALA A 147 -1.86 3.50 22.87
CA ALA A 147 -0.55 4.15 23.04
C ALA A 147 -0.59 5.63 22.68
N MET A 148 -1.37 6.03 21.65
CA MET A 148 -1.50 7.43 21.23
C MET A 148 -2.55 8.21 22.00
N LEU A 149 -3.48 7.52 22.67
CA LEU A 149 -4.62 8.10 23.40
C LEU A 149 -4.22 9.20 24.39
N PRO A 150 -3.20 9.01 25.28
CA PRO A 150 -2.84 10.03 26.25
C PRO A 150 -2.41 11.35 25.61
N VAL A 151 -1.68 11.30 24.49
CA VAL A 151 -1.19 12.49 23.77
C VAL A 151 -2.36 13.22 23.12
N PHE A 152 -3.17 12.51 22.32
CA PHE A 152 -4.30 13.14 21.63
C PHE A 152 -5.40 13.62 22.57
N CYS A 153 -5.66 12.92 23.69
CA CYS A 153 -6.65 13.39 24.67
C CYS A 153 -6.15 14.61 25.45
N HIS A 154 -4.85 14.73 25.69
CA HIS A 154 -4.27 15.92 26.29
C HIS A 154 -4.49 17.16 25.40
N ASP A 155 -4.30 17.02 24.08
CA ASP A 155 -4.34 18.15 23.15
C ASP A 155 -5.76 18.48 22.66
N TYR A 156 -6.63 17.48 22.49
CA TYR A 156 -7.97 17.61 21.87
C TYR A 156 -9.14 17.16 22.77
N GLY A 157 -8.89 16.83 24.04
CA GLY A 157 -9.93 16.34 24.94
C GLY A 157 -10.60 15.06 24.41
N TRP A 158 -11.92 14.99 24.46
CA TRP A 158 -12.69 13.81 24.01
C TRP A 158 -12.52 13.48 22.51
N ARG A 159 -12.28 14.48 21.65
CA ARG A 159 -11.98 14.26 20.23
C ARG A 159 -10.68 13.46 20.05
N GLY A 160 -9.77 13.53 21.03
CA GLY A 160 -8.52 12.76 21.03
C GLY A 160 -8.73 11.24 20.95
N ILE A 161 -9.86 10.73 21.47
CA ILE A 161 -10.20 9.29 21.34
C ILE A 161 -10.40 8.91 19.87
N TRP A 162 -11.20 9.70 19.16
CA TRP A 162 -11.44 9.48 17.72
C TRP A 162 -10.15 9.61 16.90
N MET A 163 -9.34 10.63 17.22
CA MET A 163 -8.04 10.84 16.59
C MET A 163 -7.10 9.65 16.80
N ALA A 164 -6.99 9.12 18.02
CA ALA A 164 -6.16 7.95 18.32
C ALA A 164 -6.60 6.72 17.54
N VAL A 165 -7.90 6.44 17.47
CA VAL A 165 -8.47 5.31 16.72
C VAL A 165 -8.24 5.49 15.21
N PHE A 166 -8.53 6.67 14.66
CA PHE A 166 -8.37 6.97 13.25
C PHE A 166 -6.93 6.80 12.78
N HIS A 167 -5.99 7.43 13.48
CA HIS A 167 -4.57 7.35 13.13
C HIS A 167 -3.98 5.96 13.33
N SER A 168 -4.45 5.20 14.33
CA SER A 168 -4.00 3.83 14.53
C SER A 168 -4.40 2.92 13.35
N ILE A 169 -5.66 2.96 12.94
CA ILE A 169 -6.17 2.18 11.80
C ILE A 169 -5.50 2.63 10.50
N SER A 170 -5.43 3.94 10.26
CA SER A 170 -4.83 4.51 9.07
C SER A 170 -3.34 4.17 8.96
N ALA A 171 -2.58 4.24 10.07
CA ALA A 171 -1.16 3.87 10.11
C ALA A 171 -0.93 2.36 9.91
N PHE A 172 -1.72 1.52 10.60
CA PHE A 172 -1.61 0.06 10.45
C PHE A 172 -1.95 -0.40 9.02
N CYS A 173 -3.00 0.17 8.44
CA CYS A 173 -3.37 -0.08 7.06
C CYS A 173 -2.40 0.54 6.04
N ASN A 174 -1.44 1.36 6.47
CA ASN A 174 -0.53 2.11 5.61
C ASN A 174 -1.28 3.09 4.69
N ALA A 175 -2.25 3.83 5.22
CA ALA A 175 -3.15 4.66 4.40
C ALA A 175 -2.78 6.14 4.36
N GLY A 176 -2.04 6.65 5.36
CA GLY A 176 -1.56 8.02 5.39
C GLY A 176 -2.60 9.13 5.57
N PHE A 177 -3.85 8.78 5.78
CA PHE A 177 -4.88 9.76 6.09
C PHE A 177 -4.76 10.24 7.53
N ASP A 178 -4.82 11.55 7.72
CA ASP A 178 -4.89 12.20 9.02
C ASP A 178 -6.16 13.07 9.12
N ILE A 179 -6.54 13.41 10.36
CA ILE A 179 -7.69 14.28 10.67
C ILE A 179 -7.25 15.46 11.55
N LEU A 180 -6.00 15.88 11.40
CA LEU A 180 -5.40 16.97 12.17
C LEU A 180 -5.57 18.33 11.48
N GLY A 181 -6.05 18.34 10.23
CA GLY A 181 -6.28 19.54 9.46
C GLY A 181 -7.32 20.45 10.09
N THR A 182 -7.07 21.75 9.99
CA THR A 182 -7.95 22.84 10.43
C THR A 182 -8.07 23.85 9.28
N GLU A 183 -9.05 24.76 9.34
CA GLU A 183 -9.20 25.82 8.34
C GLU A 183 -7.97 26.71 8.21
N SER A 184 -7.23 26.91 9.30
CA SER A 184 -5.99 27.70 9.32
C SER A 184 -4.73 26.94 8.92
N ASN A 185 -4.76 25.61 8.94
CA ASN A 185 -3.64 24.73 8.62
C ASN A 185 -4.14 23.47 7.89
N LEU A 186 -4.21 23.56 6.57
CA LEU A 186 -4.64 22.46 5.71
C LEU A 186 -3.50 21.46 5.48
N TYR A 187 -3.84 20.19 5.44
CA TYR A 187 -2.91 19.07 5.15
C TYR A 187 -1.68 19.00 6.07
N PRO A 188 -1.82 19.17 7.40
CA PRO A 188 -0.67 19.26 8.31
C PRO A 188 0.08 17.95 8.47
N SER A 189 -0.57 16.82 8.21
CA SER A 189 -0.09 15.49 8.58
C SER A 189 0.37 15.46 10.06
N LEU A 190 1.51 14.87 10.37
CA LEU A 190 2.04 14.77 11.73
C LEU A 190 3.13 15.82 12.04
N THR A 191 3.22 16.92 11.28
CA THR A 191 4.27 17.93 11.48
C THR A 191 4.21 18.57 12.87
N GLY A 192 3.01 18.77 13.43
CA GLY A 192 2.82 19.24 14.81
C GLY A 192 3.35 18.28 15.88
N TYR A 193 3.49 17.00 15.54
CA TYR A 193 3.98 15.94 16.42
C TYR A 193 5.40 15.46 16.12
N ALA A 194 6.17 16.23 15.32
CA ALA A 194 7.55 15.88 14.96
C ALA A 194 8.45 15.60 16.17
N GLY A 195 8.21 16.26 17.29
CA GLY A 195 8.94 16.05 18.56
C GLY A 195 8.35 15.00 19.50
N SER A 196 7.16 14.47 19.22
CA SER A 196 6.49 13.51 20.10
C SER A 196 7.02 12.09 19.85
N THR A 197 7.86 11.59 20.78
CA THR A 197 8.44 10.24 20.69
C THR A 197 7.35 9.16 20.66
N THR A 198 6.31 9.31 21.47
CA THR A 198 5.21 8.34 21.56
C THR A 198 4.47 8.20 20.23
N ILE A 199 4.03 9.32 19.63
CA ILE A 199 3.31 9.31 18.35
C ILE A 199 4.20 8.73 17.24
N ASN A 200 5.44 9.24 17.11
CA ASN A 200 6.35 8.81 16.06
C ASN A 200 6.66 7.31 16.13
N ILE A 201 7.05 6.80 17.31
CA ILE A 201 7.39 5.38 17.47
C ILE A 201 6.16 4.50 17.24
N THR A 202 5.00 4.87 17.79
CA THR A 202 3.78 4.08 17.61
C THR A 202 3.39 3.98 16.14
N ILE A 203 3.38 5.10 15.42
CA ILE A 203 3.04 5.13 13.99
C ILE A 203 4.06 4.35 13.17
N MET A 204 5.36 4.54 13.38
CA MET A 204 6.39 3.76 12.68
C MET A 204 6.24 2.26 12.92
N LEU A 205 5.95 1.83 14.14
CA LEU A 205 5.72 0.41 14.46
C LEU A 205 4.47 -0.13 13.75
N LEU A 206 3.36 0.61 13.76
CA LEU A 206 2.13 0.23 13.07
C LEU A 206 2.38 0.05 11.55
N ILE A 207 3.08 1.00 10.92
CA ILE A 207 3.45 0.96 9.51
C ILE A 207 4.30 -0.27 9.19
N VAL A 208 5.35 -0.51 9.97
CA VAL A 208 6.27 -1.63 9.73
C VAL A 208 5.53 -2.96 9.92
N VAL A 209 4.78 -3.10 11.00
CA VAL A 209 4.02 -4.33 11.30
C VAL A 209 2.97 -4.60 10.22
N GLY A 210 2.19 -3.59 9.81
CA GLY A 210 1.24 -3.71 8.70
C GLY A 210 1.91 -4.11 7.38
N GLY A 211 3.12 -3.56 7.11
CA GLY A 211 3.85 -3.73 5.86
C GLY A 211 4.69 -5.00 5.70
N ILE A 212 5.00 -5.76 6.77
CA ILE A 212 5.85 -6.96 6.67
C ILE A 212 5.14 -8.21 6.15
N GLY A 213 3.81 -8.21 6.09
CA GLY A 213 3.01 -9.30 5.55
C GLY A 213 2.52 -10.32 6.58
N PHE A 214 1.27 -10.75 6.40
CA PHE A 214 0.55 -11.61 7.34
C PHE A 214 1.15 -13.03 7.47
N LEU A 215 1.78 -13.54 6.40
CA LEU A 215 2.49 -14.83 6.45
C LEU A 215 3.78 -14.73 7.26
N THR A 216 4.43 -13.56 7.28
CA THR A 216 5.59 -13.31 8.14
C THR A 216 5.18 -13.24 9.61
N TRP A 217 3.99 -12.68 9.92
CA TRP A 217 3.44 -12.71 11.28
C TRP A 217 3.21 -14.14 11.77
N ASP A 218 2.61 -14.98 10.92
CA ASP A 218 2.39 -16.40 11.21
C ASP A 218 3.70 -17.11 11.57
N ASP A 219 4.73 -16.87 10.77
CA ASP A 219 6.08 -17.42 10.97
C ASP A 219 6.75 -16.91 12.26
N VAL A 220 6.59 -15.61 12.58
CA VAL A 220 7.11 -15.00 13.81
C VAL A 220 6.38 -15.56 15.03
N CYS A 221 5.06 -15.69 14.99
CA CYS A 221 4.27 -16.23 16.10
C CYS A 221 4.55 -17.71 16.33
N GLU A 222 4.74 -18.51 15.25
CA GLU A 222 4.98 -19.94 15.33
C GLU A 222 6.42 -20.25 15.81
N ASN A 223 7.42 -19.58 15.23
CA ASN A 223 8.84 -19.90 15.44
C ASN A 223 9.55 -18.96 16.45
N LYS A 224 8.91 -17.88 16.89
CA LYS A 224 9.43 -16.90 17.88
C LYS A 224 10.87 -16.48 17.52
N TRP A 225 11.82 -16.69 18.45
CA TRP A 225 13.24 -16.32 18.29
C TRP A 225 14.08 -17.27 17.44
N ARG A 226 13.47 -18.37 16.94
CA ARG A 226 14.22 -19.40 16.17
C ARG A 226 14.32 -19.02 14.69
N LEU A 227 15.07 -17.97 14.36
CA LEU A 227 15.21 -17.42 12.99
C LEU A 227 15.62 -18.47 11.94
N HIS A 228 16.38 -19.51 12.31
CA HIS A 228 16.76 -20.58 11.39
C HIS A 228 15.55 -21.36 10.84
N ARG A 229 14.44 -21.46 11.61
CA ARG A 229 13.21 -22.17 11.22
C ARG A 229 12.28 -21.36 10.33
N TYR A 230 12.52 -20.04 10.21
CA TYR A 230 11.69 -19.19 9.38
C TYR A 230 11.74 -19.61 7.92
N ARG A 231 10.62 -19.48 7.23
CA ARG A 231 10.54 -19.66 5.76
C ARG A 231 11.52 -18.72 5.07
N MET A 232 12.08 -19.15 3.95
CA MET A 232 13.01 -18.32 3.16
C MET A 232 12.40 -16.95 2.85
N GLN A 233 11.13 -16.89 2.46
CA GLN A 233 10.43 -15.64 2.18
C GLN A 233 10.41 -14.68 3.37
N SER A 234 10.12 -15.17 4.58
CA SER A 234 10.09 -14.34 5.80
C SER A 234 11.48 -13.78 6.13
N LYS A 235 12.54 -14.58 5.95
CA LYS A 235 13.93 -14.12 6.12
C LYS A 235 14.28 -13.01 5.14
N VAL A 236 13.94 -13.19 3.85
CA VAL A 236 14.16 -12.18 2.80
C VAL A 236 13.40 -10.89 3.15
N ILE A 237 12.13 -10.99 3.55
CA ILE A 237 11.30 -9.84 3.92
C ILE A 237 11.94 -9.06 5.08
N LEU A 238 12.32 -9.74 6.16
CA LEU A 238 12.88 -9.09 7.34
C LEU A 238 14.21 -8.39 7.05
N VAL A 239 15.12 -9.07 6.33
CA VAL A 239 16.42 -8.50 5.94
C VAL A 239 16.24 -7.31 5.00
N THR A 240 15.44 -7.46 3.94
CA THR A 240 15.19 -6.37 2.97
C THR A 240 14.50 -5.18 3.65
N THR A 241 13.52 -5.43 4.53
CA THR A 241 12.85 -4.39 5.32
C THR A 241 13.83 -3.64 6.20
N GLY A 242 14.70 -4.36 6.93
CA GLY A 242 15.73 -3.75 7.77
C GLY A 242 16.69 -2.86 6.98
N LEU A 243 17.18 -3.34 5.84
CA LEU A 243 18.07 -2.57 4.95
C LEU A 243 17.38 -1.31 4.40
N LEU A 244 16.13 -1.43 3.94
CA LEU A 244 15.35 -0.32 3.40
C LEU A 244 14.95 0.72 4.47
N ILE A 245 15.04 0.39 5.74
CA ILE A 245 14.84 1.36 6.84
C ILE A 245 16.18 1.95 7.26
N LEU A 246 17.19 1.12 7.53
CA LEU A 246 18.43 1.57 8.15
C LEU A 246 19.30 2.41 7.21
N LEU A 247 19.44 2.01 5.93
CA LEU A 247 20.30 2.73 5.00
C LEU A 247 19.77 4.15 4.69
N PRO A 248 18.48 4.35 4.34
CA PRO A 248 17.96 5.70 4.12
C PRO A 248 17.90 6.52 5.41
N ALA A 249 17.59 5.91 6.57
CA ALA A 249 17.61 6.61 7.85
C ALA A 249 19.01 7.17 8.15
N ALA A 250 20.07 6.38 7.92
CA ALA A 250 21.44 6.85 8.06
C ALA A 250 21.74 7.99 7.08
N PHE A 251 21.31 7.88 5.82
CA PHE A 251 21.51 8.95 4.84
C PHE A 251 20.82 10.24 5.28
N PHE A 252 19.53 10.23 5.60
CA PHE A 252 18.78 11.41 6.06
C PHE A 252 19.36 12.02 7.35
N PHE A 253 19.88 11.16 8.25
CA PHE A 253 20.52 11.61 9.48
C PHE A 253 21.74 12.48 9.20
N PHE A 254 22.57 12.16 8.23
CA PHE A 254 23.78 12.91 7.92
C PHE A 254 23.55 14.07 6.95
N THR A 255 22.49 14.07 6.16
CA THR A 255 22.20 15.10 5.15
C THR A 255 21.20 16.16 5.64
N ASP A 256 19.91 15.86 5.63
CA ASP A 256 18.85 16.86 5.78
C ASP A 256 18.61 17.30 7.24
N PHE A 257 18.86 16.42 8.19
CA PHE A 257 18.51 16.67 9.60
C PHE A 257 19.72 17.03 10.48
N SER A 258 20.85 17.41 9.87
CA SER A 258 22.09 17.74 10.59
C SER A 258 21.95 18.92 11.56
N THR A 259 21.01 19.83 11.32
CA THR A 259 20.74 21.02 12.16
C THR A 259 19.86 20.74 13.36
N LEU A 260 19.18 19.58 13.40
CA LEU A 260 18.30 19.22 14.52
C LEU A 260 19.09 18.63 15.70
N SER A 261 18.54 18.78 16.92
CA SER A 261 19.09 18.07 18.09
C SER A 261 19.08 16.56 17.88
N THR A 262 20.07 15.86 18.43
CA THR A 262 20.31 14.42 18.16
C THR A 262 19.05 13.55 18.29
N GLY A 263 18.22 13.77 19.32
CA GLY A 263 16.98 13.00 19.52
C GLY A 263 15.94 13.27 18.42
N LYS A 264 15.66 14.54 18.09
CA LYS A 264 14.73 14.91 17.01
C LYS A 264 15.26 14.49 15.65
N ARG A 265 16.57 14.61 15.43
CA ARG A 265 17.26 14.17 14.22
C ARG A 265 17.10 12.68 13.99
N LEU A 266 17.30 11.85 15.02
CA LEU A 266 17.11 10.41 14.93
C LEU A 266 15.65 10.07 14.61
N LEU A 267 14.70 10.70 15.31
CA LEU A 267 13.28 10.47 15.12
C LEU A 267 12.83 10.81 13.68
N ALA A 268 13.20 12.00 13.19
CA ALA A 268 12.87 12.45 11.84
C ALA A 268 13.50 11.55 10.77
N SER A 269 14.77 11.15 10.94
CA SER A 269 15.46 10.28 9.98
C SER A 269 14.82 8.90 9.85
N PHE A 270 14.47 8.28 10.98
CA PHE A 270 13.77 6.99 10.95
C PHE A 270 12.35 7.13 10.41
N PHE A 271 11.62 8.19 10.79
CA PHE A 271 10.27 8.42 10.30
C PHE A 271 10.26 8.59 8.78
N GLN A 272 11.15 9.43 8.24
CA GLN A 272 11.25 9.66 6.79
C GLN A 272 11.80 8.45 6.01
N SER A 273 12.44 7.51 6.67
CA SER A 273 12.82 6.22 6.06
C SER A 273 11.68 5.20 6.06
N VAL A 274 10.81 5.23 7.08
CA VAL A 274 9.69 4.29 7.21
C VAL A 274 8.50 4.71 6.37
N THR A 275 8.14 6.00 6.37
CA THR A 275 6.91 6.49 5.75
C THR A 275 6.83 6.31 4.23
N PRO A 276 7.91 6.42 3.40
CA PRO A 276 7.81 6.17 1.97
C PRO A 276 7.46 4.73 1.61
N ARG A 277 7.54 3.82 2.58
CA ARG A 277 7.13 2.43 2.40
C ARG A 277 5.61 2.26 2.55
N THR A 278 4.89 3.02 1.74
CA THR A 278 3.43 3.03 1.57
C THR A 278 2.62 3.55 2.76
N ALA A 279 3.17 4.45 3.59
CA ALA A 279 2.47 4.94 4.77
C ALA A 279 1.87 6.34 4.63
N GLY A 280 2.58 7.28 3.97
CA GLY A 280 2.03 8.58 3.59
C GLY A 280 2.06 9.69 4.64
N TYR A 281 2.42 9.41 5.87
CA TYR A 281 2.56 10.44 6.89
C TYR A 281 3.89 11.20 6.76
N ASN A 282 3.90 12.47 7.09
CA ASN A 282 5.12 13.26 7.20
C ASN A 282 5.18 14.03 8.52
N THR A 283 6.37 14.13 9.07
CA THR A 283 6.69 14.90 10.29
C THR A 283 7.55 16.10 10.00
N VAL A 284 7.97 16.25 8.74
CA VAL A 284 8.78 17.37 8.23
C VAL A 284 8.22 17.87 6.91
N THR A 285 8.54 19.09 6.54
CA THR A 285 8.16 19.68 5.26
C THR A 285 8.97 19.03 4.13
N LEU A 286 8.31 18.21 3.29
CA LEU A 286 8.96 17.39 2.27
C LEU A 286 9.60 18.25 1.15
N SER A 287 8.99 19.39 0.82
CA SER A 287 9.52 20.34 -0.17
C SER A 287 10.82 21.02 0.29
N ALA A 288 11.10 21.04 1.59
CA ALA A 288 12.34 21.60 2.15
C ALA A 288 13.51 20.58 2.17
N MET A 289 13.24 19.31 1.89
CA MET A 289 14.30 18.29 1.80
C MET A 289 15.14 18.47 0.54
N SER A 290 16.40 18.03 0.61
CA SER A 290 17.31 18.10 -0.53
C SER A 290 16.81 17.28 -1.73
N GLY A 291 17.15 17.68 -2.95
CA GLY A 291 16.77 16.95 -4.16
C GLY A 291 17.28 15.50 -4.17
N ALA A 292 18.43 15.24 -3.55
CA ALA A 292 18.95 13.88 -3.37
C ALA A 292 18.04 13.05 -2.46
N SER A 293 17.58 13.64 -1.36
CA SER A 293 16.65 12.99 -0.41
C SER A 293 15.29 12.73 -1.05
N GLN A 294 14.75 13.68 -1.80
CA GLN A 294 13.53 13.48 -2.58
C GLN A 294 13.69 12.34 -3.59
N GLY A 295 14.85 12.24 -4.27
CA GLY A 295 15.16 11.14 -5.18
C GLY A 295 15.20 9.77 -4.48
N ILE A 296 15.81 9.70 -3.29
CA ILE A 296 15.79 8.47 -2.47
C ILE A 296 14.37 8.12 -2.03
N MET A 297 13.56 9.12 -1.64
CA MET A 297 12.15 8.91 -1.29
C MET A 297 11.35 8.37 -2.48
N ILE A 298 11.55 8.87 -3.70
CA ILE A 298 10.93 8.33 -4.92
C ILE A 298 11.27 6.83 -5.08
N LEU A 299 12.54 6.46 -4.93
CA LEU A 299 12.94 5.05 -4.99
C LEU A 299 12.28 4.20 -3.90
N LEU A 300 12.22 4.70 -2.67
CA LEU A 300 11.56 4.02 -1.56
C LEU A 300 10.05 3.87 -1.78
N MET A 301 9.38 4.90 -2.35
CA MET A 301 7.96 4.86 -2.66
C MET A 301 7.61 3.82 -3.72
N LEU A 302 8.46 3.63 -4.73
CA LEU A 302 8.30 2.56 -5.72
C LEU A 302 8.46 1.17 -5.10
N ILE A 303 9.30 1.04 -4.04
CA ILE A 303 9.53 -0.20 -3.31
C ILE A 303 8.56 -0.25 -2.13
N GLY A 304 7.38 -0.77 -2.34
CA GLY A 304 6.33 -0.86 -1.33
C GLY A 304 6.60 -1.89 -0.23
N GLY A 305 5.52 -2.44 0.33
CA GLY A 305 5.62 -3.45 1.38
C GLY A 305 5.84 -4.87 0.88
N SER A 306 5.61 -5.84 1.76
CA SER A 306 5.82 -7.25 1.47
C SER A 306 4.57 -7.92 0.88
N PRO A 307 4.68 -9.07 0.21
CA PRO A 307 3.52 -9.81 -0.25
C PRO A 307 2.57 -10.19 0.89
N GLY A 308 1.27 -10.07 0.66
CA GLY A 308 0.26 -10.37 1.68
C GLY A 308 0.32 -9.43 2.89
N SER A 309 0.54 -8.14 2.67
CA SER A 309 0.51 -7.05 3.66
C SER A 309 -0.58 -6.03 3.34
N THR A 310 -0.75 -5.05 4.20
CA THR A 310 -1.62 -3.90 3.96
C THR A 310 -1.08 -2.95 2.88
N ALA A 311 0.22 -2.97 2.63
CA ALA A 311 0.95 -2.10 1.71
C ALA A 311 0.77 -2.46 0.22
N GLY A 312 0.82 -1.46 -0.67
CA GLY A 312 0.79 -1.63 -2.14
C GLY A 312 2.18 -1.65 -2.80
N GLY A 313 2.29 -1.10 -3.99
CA GLY A 313 3.56 -0.94 -4.73
C GLY A 313 4.27 -2.22 -5.14
N ILE A 314 5.51 -2.07 -5.65
CA ILE A 314 6.41 -3.19 -5.94
C ILE A 314 6.81 -3.87 -4.64
N LYS A 315 6.66 -5.19 -4.55
CA LYS A 315 6.91 -5.92 -3.31
C LYS A 315 8.40 -6.02 -2.98
N THR A 316 8.74 -5.97 -1.69
CA THR A 316 10.12 -6.14 -1.20
C THR A 316 10.80 -7.41 -1.74
N THR A 317 10.02 -8.49 -1.88
CA THR A 317 10.51 -9.75 -2.46
C THR A 317 10.82 -9.64 -3.95
N THR A 318 10.09 -8.81 -4.71
CA THR A 318 10.35 -8.55 -6.12
C THR A 318 11.71 -7.89 -6.30
N LEU A 319 11.99 -6.84 -5.53
CA LEU A 319 13.30 -6.19 -5.52
C LEU A 319 14.40 -7.17 -5.11
N ALA A 320 14.20 -7.92 -4.02
CA ALA A 320 15.19 -8.87 -3.53
C ALA A 320 15.54 -9.94 -4.58
N VAL A 321 14.53 -10.48 -5.28
CA VAL A 321 14.73 -11.47 -6.35
C VAL A 321 15.56 -10.90 -7.50
N LEU A 322 15.28 -9.66 -7.93
CA LEU A 322 16.03 -8.99 -8.99
C LEU A 322 17.49 -8.74 -8.58
N LEU A 323 17.73 -8.23 -7.37
CA LEU A 323 19.08 -8.00 -6.85
C LEU A 323 19.85 -9.32 -6.70
N ALA A 324 19.20 -10.39 -6.22
CA ALA A 324 19.84 -11.70 -6.13
C ALA A 324 20.18 -12.28 -7.51
N ASN A 325 19.32 -12.06 -8.51
CA ASN A 325 19.61 -12.48 -9.89
C ASN A 325 20.78 -11.69 -10.49
N THR A 326 20.81 -10.38 -10.30
CA THR A 326 21.95 -9.54 -10.71
C THR A 326 23.25 -10.00 -10.06
N ALA A 327 23.23 -10.24 -8.75
CA ALA A 327 24.41 -10.76 -8.02
C ALA A 327 24.83 -12.16 -8.49
N ALA A 328 23.88 -13.04 -8.85
CA ALA A 328 24.17 -14.36 -9.40
C ALA A 328 24.85 -14.24 -10.79
N THR A 329 24.33 -13.36 -11.64
CA THR A 329 24.90 -13.09 -12.98
C THR A 329 26.32 -12.56 -12.88
N PHE A 330 26.60 -11.57 -12.01
CA PHE A 330 27.95 -11.07 -11.78
C PHE A 330 28.94 -12.12 -11.24
N ARG A 331 28.41 -13.09 -10.48
CA ARG A 331 29.19 -14.21 -9.94
C ARG A 331 29.22 -15.42 -10.89
N GLN A 332 28.70 -15.29 -12.11
CA GLN A 332 28.59 -16.36 -13.11
C GLN A 332 27.88 -17.62 -12.59
N ARG A 333 26.90 -17.44 -11.70
CA ARG A 333 26.07 -18.52 -11.18
C ARG A 333 24.84 -18.70 -12.03
N GLU A 334 24.47 -19.92 -12.33
CA GLU A 334 23.29 -20.26 -13.15
C GLU A 334 21.96 -19.82 -12.50
N ASN A 335 21.87 -19.85 -11.18
CA ASN A 335 20.64 -19.58 -10.46
C ASN A 335 20.84 -18.58 -9.31
N ALA A 336 19.88 -17.67 -9.15
CA ALA A 336 19.76 -16.82 -7.97
C ALA A 336 19.46 -17.66 -6.72
N GLN A 337 20.02 -17.29 -5.57
CA GLN A 337 19.93 -18.05 -4.33
C GLN A 337 19.70 -17.15 -3.12
N PHE A 338 18.88 -17.60 -2.16
CA PHE A 338 18.74 -17.02 -0.83
C PHE A 338 18.86 -18.10 0.24
N PHE A 339 19.68 -17.87 1.25
CA PHE A 339 19.80 -18.74 2.43
C PHE A 339 19.96 -20.23 2.09
N GLY A 340 20.79 -20.53 1.09
CA GLY A 340 21.07 -21.90 0.63
C GLY A 340 19.94 -22.54 -0.22
N ARG A 341 18.96 -21.77 -0.68
CA ARG A 341 17.89 -22.23 -1.56
C ARG A 341 17.89 -21.47 -2.87
N ARG A 342 17.75 -22.20 -4.00
CA ARG A 342 17.64 -21.57 -5.31
C ARG A 342 16.26 -20.99 -5.55
N ILE A 343 16.18 -19.92 -6.34
CA ILE A 343 14.95 -19.28 -6.80
C ILE A 343 14.63 -19.85 -8.18
N ASP A 344 13.34 -20.10 -8.44
CA ASP A 344 12.88 -20.52 -9.75
C ASP A 344 13.00 -19.36 -10.76
N PHE A 345 13.43 -19.67 -11.97
CA PHE A 345 13.57 -18.70 -13.06
C PHE A 345 12.25 -18.00 -13.41
N SER A 346 11.13 -18.68 -13.27
CA SER A 346 9.80 -18.08 -13.45
C SER A 346 9.56 -16.90 -12.51
N ALA A 347 10.07 -16.95 -11.28
CA ALA A 347 9.96 -15.85 -10.32
C ALA A 347 10.79 -14.63 -10.77
N VAL A 348 11.97 -14.85 -11.35
CA VAL A 348 12.81 -13.77 -11.90
C VAL A 348 12.12 -13.09 -13.08
N LYS A 349 11.57 -13.88 -14.02
CA LYS A 349 10.81 -13.36 -15.16
C LYS A 349 9.61 -12.54 -14.72
N THR A 350 8.87 -13.04 -13.75
CA THR A 350 7.71 -12.33 -13.16
C THR A 350 8.14 -11.04 -12.49
N ALA A 351 9.22 -11.04 -11.72
CA ALA A 351 9.74 -9.86 -11.06
C ALA A 351 10.19 -8.78 -12.06
N ALA A 352 10.86 -9.16 -13.14
CA ALA A 352 11.26 -8.25 -14.21
C ALA A 352 10.03 -7.64 -14.92
N THR A 353 9.00 -8.45 -15.21
CA THR A 353 7.75 -7.97 -15.82
C THR A 353 7.05 -6.93 -14.93
N ILE A 354 6.97 -7.20 -13.62
CA ILE A 354 6.38 -6.25 -12.66
C ILE A 354 7.17 -4.94 -12.65
N LEU A 355 8.50 -5.00 -12.55
CA LEU A 355 9.34 -3.80 -12.51
C LEU A 355 9.14 -2.96 -13.77
N THR A 356 9.22 -3.57 -14.97
CA THR A 356 9.04 -2.87 -16.24
C THR A 356 7.68 -2.18 -16.32
N MET A 357 6.61 -2.87 -15.91
CA MET A 357 5.26 -2.32 -15.92
C MET A 357 5.15 -1.12 -14.97
N TYR A 358 5.64 -1.24 -13.72
CA TYR A 358 5.58 -0.15 -12.77
C TYR A 358 6.40 1.07 -13.23
N LEU A 359 7.59 0.86 -13.79
CA LEU A 359 8.41 1.94 -14.35
C LEU A 359 7.70 2.64 -15.52
N THR A 360 7.06 1.88 -16.42
CA THR A 360 6.29 2.46 -17.53
C THR A 360 5.12 3.32 -17.04
N LEU A 361 4.37 2.83 -16.04
CA LEU A 361 3.26 3.58 -15.45
C LEU A 361 3.75 4.82 -14.70
N PHE A 362 4.81 4.70 -13.94
CA PHE A 362 5.44 5.78 -13.19
C PHE A 362 5.92 6.92 -14.09
N PHE A 363 6.78 6.61 -15.06
CA PHE A 363 7.30 7.62 -15.98
C PHE A 363 6.23 8.15 -16.93
N GLY A 364 5.37 7.29 -17.47
CA GLY A 364 4.30 7.70 -18.37
C GLY A 364 3.31 8.65 -17.71
N GLY A 365 2.92 8.35 -16.47
CA GLY A 365 2.07 9.24 -15.67
C GLY A 365 2.74 10.58 -15.35
N ALA A 366 4.02 10.56 -14.97
CA ALA A 366 4.75 11.77 -14.65
C ALA A 366 4.91 12.71 -15.86
N VAL A 367 5.25 12.16 -17.02
CA VAL A 367 5.36 12.95 -18.27
C VAL A 367 4.01 13.53 -18.66
N PHE A 368 2.93 12.74 -18.57
CA PHE A 368 1.58 13.23 -18.89
C PHE A 368 1.21 14.43 -17.99
N ILE A 369 1.36 14.28 -16.65
CA ILE A 369 1.01 15.34 -15.70
C ILE A 369 1.90 16.56 -15.91
N SER A 370 3.20 16.38 -16.12
CA SER A 370 4.14 17.48 -16.33
C SER A 370 3.79 18.32 -17.56
N VAL A 371 3.42 17.68 -18.68
CA VAL A 371 3.03 18.37 -19.91
C VAL A 371 1.66 19.03 -19.78
N TYR A 372 0.70 18.37 -19.11
CA TYR A 372 -0.66 18.87 -19.01
C TYR A 372 -0.79 20.04 -18.02
N GLU A 373 -0.08 19.97 -16.90
CA GLU A 373 -0.17 20.95 -15.78
C GLU A 373 0.93 22.02 -15.84
N ASP A 374 1.89 21.92 -16.79
CA ASP A 374 3.08 22.78 -16.88
C ASP A 374 3.91 22.81 -15.56
N LEU A 375 4.00 21.64 -14.91
CA LEU A 375 4.73 21.45 -13.67
C LEU A 375 6.11 20.83 -13.90
N THR A 376 7.02 21.04 -12.94
CA THR A 376 8.35 20.43 -13.01
C THR A 376 8.25 18.90 -13.00
N LEU A 377 9.01 18.24 -13.87
CA LEU A 377 9.01 16.79 -13.96
C LEU A 377 9.37 16.10 -12.63
N SER A 378 10.24 16.72 -11.81
CA SER A 378 10.62 16.18 -10.50
C SER A 378 9.43 16.11 -9.53
N ALA A 379 8.58 17.14 -9.48
CA ALA A 379 7.36 17.13 -8.66
C ALA A 379 6.37 16.08 -9.18
N CYS A 380 6.20 15.97 -10.50
CA CYS A 380 5.33 14.97 -11.12
C CYS A 380 5.85 13.53 -10.91
N LEU A 381 7.16 13.29 -10.93
CA LEU A 381 7.76 12.01 -10.58
C LEU A 381 7.50 11.65 -9.11
N TYR A 382 7.61 12.61 -8.19
CA TYR A 382 7.31 12.39 -6.79
C TYR A 382 5.85 11.96 -6.59
N GLU A 383 4.92 12.66 -7.23
CA GLU A 383 3.48 12.42 -7.15
C GLU A 383 3.07 11.05 -7.74
N THR A 384 3.60 10.74 -8.94
CA THR A 384 3.28 9.46 -9.60
C THR A 384 3.93 8.27 -8.90
N ALA A 385 5.14 8.44 -8.31
CA ALA A 385 5.74 7.41 -7.46
C ALA A 385 4.86 7.14 -6.25
N SER A 386 4.35 8.20 -5.61
CA SER A 386 3.42 8.13 -4.49
C SER A 386 2.12 7.44 -4.87
N ALA A 387 1.53 7.78 -6.01
CA ALA A 387 0.29 7.18 -6.48
C ALA A 387 0.44 5.69 -6.85
N VAL A 388 1.42 5.34 -7.70
CA VAL A 388 1.63 3.95 -8.15
C VAL A 388 2.19 3.06 -7.04
N GLY A 389 2.98 3.65 -6.11
CA GLY A 389 3.45 3.01 -4.88
C GLY A 389 2.36 2.88 -3.83
N THR A 390 1.23 3.59 -3.97
CA THR A 390 0.18 3.74 -2.96
C THR A 390 0.74 4.24 -1.62
N VAL A 391 1.43 5.40 -1.63
CA VAL A 391 2.19 5.91 -0.48
C VAL A 391 1.48 7.06 0.21
N GLY A 392 1.02 8.07 -0.55
CA GLY A 392 0.32 9.24 -0.01
C GLY A 392 1.18 10.47 0.26
N LEU A 393 2.50 10.38 0.10
CA LEU A 393 3.37 11.55 0.23
C LEU A 393 3.23 12.44 -1.01
N THR A 394 3.17 13.74 -0.80
CA THR A 394 3.09 14.75 -1.86
C THR A 394 4.01 15.94 -1.56
N LEU A 395 4.47 16.61 -2.60
CA LEU A 395 5.12 17.90 -2.47
C LEU A 395 4.12 19.07 -2.44
N GLY A 396 2.81 18.77 -2.33
CA GLY A 396 1.72 19.74 -2.21
C GLY A 396 0.99 20.03 -3.52
N ILE A 397 1.28 19.30 -4.61
CA ILE A 397 0.63 19.55 -5.91
C ILE A 397 -0.74 18.88 -6.05
N THR A 398 -1.03 17.79 -5.34
CA THR A 398 -2.27 17.00 -5.49
C THR A 398 -3.57 17.82 -5.47
N PRO A 399 -3.79 18.75 -4.50
CA PRO A 399 -5.03 19.52 -4.45
C PRO A 399 -5.23 20.50 -5.60
N GLN A 400 -4.14 20.85 -6.30
CA GLN A 400 -4.14 21.85 -7.38
C GLN A 400 -4.31 21.22 -8.77
N LEU A 401 -4.20 19.89 -8.88
CA LEU A 401 -4.28 19.19 -10.15
C LEU A 401 -5.67 19.26 -10.78
N HIS A 402 -5.72 19.45 -12.09
CA HIS A 402 -6.94 19.40 -12.88
C HIS A 402 -7.47 17.95 -13.04
N LEU A 403 -8.72 17.82 -13.45
CA LEU A 403 -9.42 16.54 -13.57
C LEU A 403 -8.67 15.46 -14.37
N PRO A 404 -8.04 15.73 -15.55
CA PRO A 404 -7.31 14.69 -16.29
C PRO A 404 -6.14 14.11 -15.50
N SER A 405 -5.39 14.96 -14.80
CA SER A 405 -4.26 14.54 -13.94
C SER A 405 -4.75 13.76 -12.72
N GLN A 406 -5.87 14.16 -12.10
CA GLN A 406 -6.52 13.41 -11.03
C GLN A 406 -6.94 12.00 -11.51
N ILE A 407 -7.49 11.86 -12.73
CA ILE A 407 -7.86 10.56 -13.31
C ILE A 407 -6.62 9.68 -13.50
N VAL A 408 -5.49 10.24 -13.97
CA VAL A 408 -4.24 9.48 -14.08
C VAL A 408 -3.81 8.97 -12.70
N LEU A 409 -3.84 9.80 -11.67
CA LEU A 409 -3.50 9.36 -10.31
C LEU A 409 -4.47 8.30 -9.77
N ILE A 410 -5.79 8.42 -10.01
CA ILE A 410 -6.79 7.40 -9.66
C ILE A 410 -6.42 6.06 -10.29
N VAL A 411 -6.09 6.05 -11.58
CA VAL A 411 -5.69 4.83 -12.30
C VAL A 411 -4.39 4.26 -11.71
N LEU A 412 -3.38 5.09 -11.44
CA LEU A 412 -2.11 4.67 -10.85
C LEU A 412 -2.30 4.07 -9.45
N MET A 413 -3.10 4.70 -8.58
CA MET A 413 -3.42 4.19 -7.24
C MET A 413 -4.12 2.82 -7.32
N TYR A 414 -5.09 2.70 -8.22
CA TYR A 414 -5.82 1.45 -8.43
C TYR A 414 -4.91 0.31 -8.94
N LEU A 415 -4.06 0.59 -9.94
CA LEU A 415 -3.08 -0.36 -10.48
C LEU A 415 -2.04 -0.76 -9.42
N GLY A 416 -1.58 0.19 -8.63
CA GLY A 416 -0.64 -0.02 -7.53
C GLY A 416 -1.21 -0.93 -6.43
N ARG A 417 -2.51 -0.78 -6.12
CA ARG A 417 -3.18 -1.55 -5.05
C ARG A 417 -3.57 -2.95 -5.48
N VAL A 418 -4.28 -3.08 -6.60
CA VAL A 418 -4.75 -4.38 -7.09
C VAL A 418 -3.57 -5.28 -7.50
N GLY A 419 -2.46 -4.66 -7.90
CA GLY A 419 -1.25 -5.34 -8.38
C GLY A 419 -1.34 -5.64 -9.87
N GLY A 420 -0.31 -5.24 -10.60
CA GLY A 420 -0.31 -5.31 -12.06
C GLY A 420 -0.50 -6.71 -12.64
N LEU A 421 0.07 -7.73 -12.02
CA LEU A 421 -0.14 -9.12 -12.45
C LEU A 421 -1.59 -9.57 -12.30
N THR A 422 -2.26 -9.16 -11.21
CA THR A 422 -3.67 -9.47 -10.98
C THR A 422 -4.53 -8.91 -12.09
N LEU A 423 -4.26 -7.67 -12.53
CA LEU A 423 -4.96 -7.01 -13.62
C LEU A 423 -4.69 -7.66 -14.97
N ILE A 424 -3.42 -7.98 -15.28
CA ILE A 424 -3.06 -8.69 -16.50
C ILE A 424 -3.78 -10.05 -16.54
N TYR A 425 -3.74 -10.82 -15.46
CA TYR A 425 -4.44 -12.10 -15.39
C TYR A 425 -5.96 -11.95 -15.44
N ALA A 426 -6.53 -10.87 -14.87
CA ALA A 426 -7.96 -10.59 -15.01
C ALA A 426 -8.36 -10.31 -16.46
N ALA A 427 -7.57 -9.50 -17.17
CA ALA A 427 -7.81 -9.15 -18.58
C ALA A 427 -7.66 -10.35 -19.53
N PHE A 428 -6.66 -11.19 -19.31
CA PHE A 428 -6.35 -12.33 -20.19
C PHE A 428 -6.86 -13.68 -19.65
N SER A 429 -7.68 -13.70 -18.61
CA SER A 429 -8.31 -14.91 -18.08
C SER A 429 -9.18 -15.60 -19.13
N GLY A 430 -8.76 -16.77 -19.58
CA GLY A 430 -9.53 -17.62 -20.50
C GLY A 430 -8.81 -18.01 -21.78
N LYS A 431 -7.71 -17.37 -22.13
CA LYS A 431 -6.89 -17.79 -23.28
C LYS A 431 -5.67 -18.58 -22.81
N LYS A 432 -5.82 -19.89 -22.61
CA LYS A 432 -4.66 -20.79 -22.61
C LYS A 432 -4.15 -20.82 -24.06
N ILE A 433 -3.11 -20.05 -24.34
CA ILE A 433 -2.38 -20.17 -25.61
C ILE A 433 -1.47 -21.40 -25.43
N ASN A 434 -2.00 -22.59 -25.74
CA ASN A 434 -1.19 -23.78 -25.94
C ASN A 434 -0.59 -23.66 -27.35
N GLY A 435 0.36 -22.74 -27.51
CA GLY A 435 1.14 -22.64 -28.76
C GLY A 435 2.27 -23.67 -28.76
N ALA A 436 2.58 -24.26 -29.90
CA ALA A 436 3.83 -24.96 -30.10
C ALA A 436 4.99 -24.00 -29.75
N LYS A 437 6.08 -24.53 -29.19
CA LYS A 437 7.29 -23.72 -28.95
C LYS A 437 7.82 -23.29 -30.33
N LEU A 438 8.00 -21.98 -30.49
CA LEU A 438 8.67 -21.43 -31.65
C LEU A 438 10.16 -21.81 -31.66
N PRO A 439 10.82 -21.88 -32.82
CA PRO A 439 12.27 -22.06 -32.92
C PRO A 439 12.98 -21.01 -32.07
N GLN A 440 14.07 -21.43 -31.42
CA GLN A 440 14.88 -20.55 -30.58
C GLN A 440 15.98 -19.91 -31.41
N GLU A 441 16.05 -18.60 -31.39
CA GLU A 441 17.13 -17.80 -31.96
C GLU A 441 17.84 -17.01 -30.85
N LYS A 442 19.14 -16.82 -30.99
CA LYS A 442 19.97 -16.09 -30.02
C LYS A 442 19.93 -14.60 -30.34
N ILE A 443 19.54 -13.79 -29.36
CA ILE A 443 19.68 -12.34 -29.39
C ILE A 443 20.85 -11.96 -28.51
N MET A 444 21.75 -11.12 -29.02
CA MET A 444 22.84 -10.55 -28.25
C MET A 444 22.27 -9.51 -27.27
N ILE A 445 22.60 -9.68 -26.01
CA ILE A 445 22.31 -8.74 -24.93
C ILE A 445 23.66 -8.20 -24.51
N GLY A 446 23.86 -6.88 -24.57
CA GLY A 446 25.11 -6.17 -24.37
C GLY A 446 25.84 -6.42 -23.06
#